data_4aa7af032c0617817ca2a4b1b544ac15
#
_entry.id   4aa7af032c0617817ca2a4b1b544ac15
#
_cell.length_a   1.000
_cell.length_b   1.000
_cell.length_c   1.000
_cell.angle_alpha   90.00
_cell.angle_beta   90.00
_cell.angle_gamma   90.00
#
_symmetry.space_group_name_H-M   'P 1'
#
loop_
_entity.id
_entity.type
_entity.pdbx_description
1 polymer ?
#
loop_
_entity_poly.entity_id
_entity_poly.type
_entity_poly.pdbx_seq_one_letter_code
_entity_poly.pdbx_strand_id
1 'polypeptide(L)'
;MAEPRDVVILANPYSGKGANQRKVQALSDALSKYDIKTREVWDLDERAELLGDPAVGETYRCIVSAGGDGSMGGVVNDLGKGGDTTRTAIAMLPLGNENLFAQEFGHGKGINKLAEAIERLQTRTIDVGDAGGQLFTLMASAGFDSEVVQRVDAWRRATGGNGLKRVSRISYAKPIVSALTGYRYPSVTLTADGQSVTGAHAFIFNIGRYGGGLRIGAHAEPSDGLLDWIVFKRPGLVRLARYGLSVLTRRHLKHGDISYGKAQKITLESERSDVPLQADGDPCGSMPTTITVRPGAMRVVIA
;
A
#
# COMPACT_ATOMS: atom_id res chain seq x y z
N MET A 1 0.98 22.83 -25.70
CA MET A 1 2.25 22.84 -24.93
C MET A 1 2.96 21.52 -25.21
N ALA A 2 4.30 21.50 -25.24
CA ALA A 2 5.03 20.23 -25.36
C ALA A 2 4.77 19.39 -24.10
N GLU A 3 4.65 18.07 -24.25
CA GLU A 3 4.50 17.18 -23.10
C GLU A 3 5.73 17.26 -22.16
N PRO A 4 5.54 17.26 -20.85
CA PRO A 4 6.67 17.30 -19.91
C PRO A 4 7.57 16.08 -20.12
N ARG A 5 8.88 16.29 -20.14
CA ARG A 5 9.87 15.20 -20.36
C ARG A 5 10.57 14.78 -19.07
N ASP A 6 10.59 15.63 -18.07
CA ASP A 6 11.33 15.42 -16.85
C ASP A 6 10.67 14.39 -15.93
N VAL A 7 11.49 13.72 -15.13
CA VAL A 7 11.07 12.74 -14.13
C VAL A 7 11.53 13.19 -12.76
N VAL A 8 10.66 13.15 -11.76
CA VAL A 8 11.08 13.35 -10.37
C VAL A 8 11.21 12.00 -9.66
N ILE A 9 12.33 11.80 -8.97
CA ILE A 9 12.61 10.62 -8.15
C ILE A 9 12.53 11.02 -6.69
N LEU A 10 11.49 10.56 -6.01
CA LEU A 10 11.23 10.82 -4.61
C LEU A 10 11.84 9.70 -3.77
N ALA A 11 13.00 9.96 -3.21
CA ALA A 11 13.78 8.97 -2.50
C ALA A 11 13.56 9.07 -0.99
N ASN A 12 13.34 7.93 -0.35
CA ASN A 12 13.22 7.89 1.11
C ASN A 12 14.62 7.94 1.76
N PRO A 13 14.95 9.00 2.52
CA PRO A 13 16.27 9.17 3.13
C PRO A 13 16.62 8.08 4.16
N TYR A 14 15.62 7.38 4.67
CA TYR A 14 15.78 6.33 5.69
C TYR A 14 15.87 4.92 5.10
N SER A 15 15.57 4.75 3.81
CA SER A 15 15.69 3.47 3.14
C SER A 15 17.12 3.21 2.65
N GLY A 16 17.99 2.71 3.55
CA GLY A 16 19.27 2.09 3.20
C GLY A 16 20.39 3.04 2.74
N LYS A 17 21.30 3.39 3.64
CA LYS A 17 22.49 4.20 3.33
C LYS A 17 23.32 3.60 2.20
N GLY A 18 23.73 4.44 1.23
CA GLY A 18 24.69 4.14 0.16
C GLY A 18 24.21 3.23 -0.97
N ALA A 19 23.60 2.09 -0.67
CA ALA A 19 23.11 1.17 -1.71
C ALA A 19 21.89 1.72 -2.47
N ASN A 20 21.02 2.46 -1.80
CA ASN A 20 19.84 3.04 -2.41
C ASN A 20 20.16 4.29 -3.22
N GLN A 21 21.10 5.12 -2.77
CA GLN A 21 21.63 6.22 -3.57
C GLN A 21 22.19 5.73 -4.91
N ARG A 22 22.98 4.64 -4.87
CA ARG A 22 23.51 4.02 -6.12
C ARG A 22 22.40 3.54 -7.06
N LYS A 23 21.28 3.02 -6.52
CA LYS A 23 20.17 2.58 -7.38
C LYS A 23 19.38 3.75 -7.94
N VAL A 24 19.21 4.83 -7.18
CA VAL A 24 18.58 6.07 -7.66
C VAL A 24 19.43 6.67 -8.77
N GLN A 25 20.75 6.81 -8.54
CA GLN A 25 21.69 7.29 -9.57
C GLN A 25 21.67 6.40 -10.81
N ALA A 26 21.68 5.07 -10.66
CA ALA A 26 21.61 4.16 -11.79
C ALA A 26 20.30 4.29 -12.60
N LEU A 27 19.19 4.65 -11.96
CA LEU A 27 17.94 4.96 -12.67
C LEU A 27 18.06 6.29 -13.41
N SER A 28 18.63 7.33 -12.79
CA SER A 28 18.89 8.63 -13.43
C SER A 28 19.79 8.44 -14.67
N ASP A 29 20.88 7.66 -14.53
CA ASP A 29 21.80 7.35 -15.64
C ASP A 29 21.10 6.54 -16.75
N ALA A 30 20.18 5.65 -16.40
CA ALA A 30 19.41 4.89 -17.38
C ALA A 30 18.40 5.75 -18.14
N LEU A 31 17.75 6.71 -17.47
CA LEU A 31 16.79 7.66 -18.05
C LEU A 31 17.49 8.68 -18.94
N SER A 32 18.70 9.12 -18.60
CA SER A 32 19.49 10.05 -19.41
C SER A 32 19.81 9.52 -20.81
N LYS A 33 19.88 8.19 -20.99
CA LYS A 33 20.05 7.56 -22.31
C LYS A 33 18.87 7.81 -23.27
N TYR A 34 17.72 8.18 -22.73
CA TYR A 34 16.49 8.54 -23.45
C TYR A 34 16.25 10.05 -23.50
N ASP A 35 17.27 10.86 -23.15
CA ASP A 35 17.16 12.33 -23.05
C ASP A 35 16.09 12.78 -22.03
N ILE A 36 15.92 12.01 -20.96
CA ILE A 36 15.02 12.30 -19.84
C ILE A 36 15.84 12.84 -18.68
N LYS A 37 15.56 14.08 -18.26
CA LYS A 37 16.18 14.68 -17.07
C LYS A 37 15.50 14.20 -15.82
N THR A 38 16.27 14.09 -14.73
CA THR A 38 15.75 13.66 -13.43
C THR A 38 16.03 14.73 -12.37
N ARG A 39 15.04 14.95 -11.49
CA ARG A 39 15.20 15.66 -10.23
C ARG A 39 15.10 14.67 -9.09
N GLU A 40 16.08 14.64 -8.21
CA GLU A 40 16.03 13.79 -7.01
C GLU A 40 15.57 14.64 -5.81
N VAL A 41 14.59 14.15 -5.07
CA VAL A 41 14.08 14.77 -3.84
C VAL A 41 14.24 13.76 -2.72
N TRP A 42 15.03 14.11 -1.71
CA TRP A 42 15.33 13.27 -0.55
C TRP A 42 14.70 13.76 0.74
N ASP A 43 14.26 15.00 0.75
CA ASP A 43 13.57 15.61 1.88
C ASP A 43 12.07 15.33 1.82
N LEU A 44 11.46 15.01 2.98
CA LEU A 44 10.05 14.64 3.03
C LEU A 44 9.12 15.86 3.00
N ASP A 45 9.55 17.00 3.52
CA ASP A 45 8.78 18.23 3.49
C ASP A 45 8.79 18.81 2.08
N GLU A 46 9.96 18.83 1.40
CA GLU A 46 10.08 19.18 -0.02
C GLU A 46 9.21 18.27 -0.90
N ARG A 47 9.18 16.97 -0.60
CA ARG A 47 8.30 16.02 -1.30
C ARG A 47 6.82 16.39 -1.13
N ALA A 48 6.40 16.67 0.10
CA ALA A 48 5.00 16.98 0.40
C ALA A 48 4.58 18.29 -0.27
N GLU A 49 5.45 19.31 -0.27
CA GLU A 49 5.23 20.59 -0.97
C GLU A 49 5.11 20.37 -2.49
N LEU A 50 6.06 19.66 -3.09
CA LEU A 50 6.07 19.37 -4.52
C LEU A 50 4.80 18.62 -4.97
N LEU A 51 4.39 17.60 -4.23
CA LEU A 51 3.23 16.76 -4.58
C LEU A 51 1.90 17.42 -4.26
N GLY A 52 1.89 18.39 -3.34
CA GLY A 52 0.73 19.23 -3.04
C GLY A 52 0.46 20.29 -4.12
N ASP A 53 1.42 20.54 -5.01
CA ASP A 53 1.24 21.49 -6.11
C ASP A 53 0.36 20.88 -7.22
N PRO A 54 -0.80 21.45 -7.55
CA PRO A 54 -1.64 20.98 -8.65
C PRO A 54 -0.95 20.95 -10.01
N ALA A 55 0.10 21.75 -10.21
CA ALA A 55 0.86 21.83 -11.46
C ALA A 55 1.95 20.76 -11.59
N VAL A 56 2.12 19.87 -10.62
CA VAL A 56 3.18 18.83 -10.65
C VAL A 56 3.12 17.97 -11.93
N GLY A 57 1.92 17.70 -12.44
CA GLY A 57 1.70 16.95 -13.68
C GLY A 57 2.04 17.73 -14.97
N GLU A 58 2.13 19.04 -14.90
CA GLU A 58 2.57 19.90 -16.01
C GLU A 58 4.10 19.95 -16.10
N THR A 59 4.78 19.69 -14.98
CA THR A 59 6.25 19.72 -14.88
C THR A 59 6.86 18.34 -15.13
N TYR A 60 6.27 17.28 -14.57
CA TYR A 60 6.85 15.95 -14.63
C TYR A 60 5.96 14.96 -15.34
N ARG A 61 6.53 14.24 -16.33
CA ARG A 61 5.84 13.15 -17.03
C ARG A 61 5.63 11.92 -16.13
N CYS A 62 6.49 11.72 -15.14
CA CYS A 62 6.43 10.60 -14.23
C CYS A 62 7.03 10.97 -12.87
N ILE A 63 6.38 10.50 -11.82
CA ILE A 63 6.87 10.52 -10.44
C ILE A 63 7.35 9.11 -10.10
N VAL A 64 8.60 8.97 -9.68
CA VAL A 64 9.16 7.68 -9.23
C VAL A 64 9.28 7.68 -7.72
N SER A 65 8.51 6.83 -7.05
CA SER A 65 8.70 6.55 -5.62
C SER A 65 9.87 5.58 -5.43
N ALA A 66 11.01 6.07 -4.97
CA ALA A 66 12.19 5.25 -4.68
C ALA A 66 12.20 4.82 -3.21
N GLY A 67 11.57 3.67 -2.95
CA GLY A 67 11.37 3.16 -1.58
C GLY A 67 10.66 1.83 -1.52
N GLY A 68 10.01 1.53 -0.41
CA GLY A 68 9.09 0.41 -0.23
C GLY A 68 7.62 0.82 -0.36
N ASP A 69 6.70 -0.11 -0.06
CA ASP A 69 5.26 0.13 -0.16
C ASP A 69 4.81 1.32 0.72
N GLY A 70 5.36 1.49 1.92
CA GLY A 70 5.08 2.67 2.77
C GLY A 70 5.55 4.00 2.15
N SER A 71 6.65 4.01 1.36
CA SER A 71 7.07 5.21 0.62
C SER A 71 6.09 5.53 -0.50
N MET A 72 5.56 4.50 -1.18
CA MET A 72 4.52 4.65 -2.18
C MET A 72 3.23 5.19 -1.56
N GLY A 73 2.79 4.65 -0.42
CA GLY A 73 1.65 5.16 0.34
C GLY A 73 1.78 6.64 0.69
N GLY A 74 2.98 7.06 1.14
CA GLY A 74 3.28 8.46 1.40
C GLY A 74 3.15 9.35 0.16
N VAL A 75 3.68 8.93 -0.98
CA VAL A 75 3.56 9.64 -2.26
C VAL A 75 2.09 9.79 -2.68
N VAL A 76 1.31 8.72 -2.60
CA VAL A 76 -0.12 8.74 -2.98
C VAL A 76 -0.93 9.67 -2.07
N ASN A 77 -0.66 9.65 -0.76
CA ASN A 77 -1.34 10.53 0.18
C ASN A 77 -0.96 12.00 0.00
N ASP A 78 0.29 12.31 -0.29
CA ASP A 78 0.71 13.70 -0.57
C ASP A 78 0.11 14.20 -1.88
N LEU A 79 0.08 13.40 -2.95
CA LEU A 79 -0.62 13.72 -4.20
C LEU A 79 -2.12 13.95 -3.97
N GLY A 80 -2.74 13.13 -3.13
CA GLY A 80 -4.16 13.25 -2.79
C GLY A 80 -4.53 14.59 -2.15
N LYS A 81 -3.59 15.26 -1.47
CA LYS A 81 -3.77 16.62 -0.93
C LYS A 81 -3.87 17.67 -2.05
N GLY A 82 -3.16 17.47 -3.16
CA GLY A 82 -3.24 18.33 -4.35
C GLY A 82 -4.49 18.12 -5.23
N GLY A 83 -5.33 17.14 -4.88
CA GLY A 83 -6.68 16.92 -5.44
C GLY A 83 -6.74 15.97 -6.63
N ASP A 84 -5.82 15.99 -7.59
CA ASP A 84 -5.84 15.14 -8.77
C ASP A 84 -4.59 14.29 -8.90
N THR A 85 -4.72 13.02 -8.57
CA THR A 85 -3.63 12.03 -8.64
C THR A 85 -3.46 11.42 -10.03
N THR A 86 -4.31 11.79 -11.01
CA THR A 86 -4.28 11.21 -12.36
C THR A 86 -3.39 11.96 -13.35
N ARG A 87 -3.03 13.21 -13.03
CA ARG A 87 -2.29 14.11 -13.95
C ARG A 87 -0.92 13.60 -14.31
N THR A 88 -0.26 12.88 -13.39
CA THR A 88 1.11 12.38 -13.57
C THR A 88 1.14 10.87 -13.45
N ALA A 89 1.92 10.22 -14.31
CA ALA A 89 2.16 8.79 -14.18
C ALA A 89 3.07 8.50 -12.97
N ILE A 90 2.81 7.40 -12.29
CA ILE A 90 3.57 6.97 -11.11
C ILE A 90 4.29 5.66 -11.40
N ALA A 91 5.54 5.57 -10.99
CA ALA A 91 6.34 4.35 -10.98
C ALA A 91 6.98 4.13 -9.61
N MET A 92 7.47 2.93 -9.36
CA MET A 92 8.18 2.59 -8.12
C MET A 92 9.55 2.03 -8.44
N LEU A 93 10.61 2.63 -7.89
CA LEU A 93 11.91 1.99 -7.79
C LEU A 93 11.94 1.16 -6.49
N PRO A 94 11.88 -0.18 -6.57
CA PRO A 94 11.69 -1.03 -5.40
C PRO A 94 12.95 -1.12 -4.55
N LEU A 95 12.94 -0.51 -3.37
CA LEU A 95 14.05 -0.45 -2.41
C LEU A 95 13.67 -1.01 -1.03
N GLY A 96 12.40 -1.41 -0.84
CA GLY A 96 11.87 -1.99 0.38
C GLY A 96 12.08 -3.50 0.50
N ASN A 97 11.39 -4.11 1.46
CA ASN A 97 11.48 -5.55 1.71
C ASN A 97 10.51 -6.38 0.86
N GLU A 98 9.25 -5.95 0.74
CA GLU A 98 8.19 -6.67 0.02
C GLU A 98 7.96 -6.08 -1.37
N ASN A 99 7.79 -4.76 -1.48
CA ASN A 99 7.55 -4.04 -2.73
C ASN A 99 6.38 -4.64 -3.53
N LEU A 100 5.25 -4.83 -2.86
CA LEU A 100 4.07 -5.49 -3.41
C LEU A 100 3.50 -4.72 -4.61
N PHE A 101 3.50 -3.39 -4.51
CA PHE A 101 3.12 -2.51 -5.61
C PHE A 101 4.02 -2.72 -6.84
N ALA A 102 5.34 -2.70 -6.65
CA ALA A 102 6.29 -2.92 -7.75
C ALA A 102 6.14 -4.32 -8.39
N GLN A 103 5.82 -5.33 -7.60
CA GLN A 103 5.56 -6.69 -8.10
C GLN A 103 4.29 -6.74 -8.95
N GLU A 104 3.23 -5.99 -8.61
CA GLU A 104 1.98 -6.00 -9.37
C GLU A 104 2.17 -5.38 -10.76
N PHE A 105 2.91 -4.26 -10.84
CA PHE A 105 3.08 -3.50 -12.09
C PHE A 105 4.40 -3.77 -12.83
N GLY A 106 5.16 -4.78 -12.39
CA GLY A 106 6.36 -5.22 -13.08
C GLY A 106 7.63 -4.40 -12.84
N HIS A 107 7.61 -3.41 -11.96
CA HIS A 107 8.75 -2.51 -11.70
C HIS A 107 9.98 -3.21 -11.11
N GLY A 108 9.82 -4.41 -10.56
CA GLY A 108 10.92 -5.22 -10.00
C GLY A 108 11.82 -5.92 -11.02
N LYS A 109 11.55 -5.79 -12.32
CA LYS A 109 12.27 -6.51 -13.39
C LYS A 109 13.67 -5.95 -13.71
N GLY A 110 14.08 -4.88 -13.05
CA GLY A 110 15.39 -4.25 -13.18
C GLY A 110 15.35 -2.79 -13.63
N ILE A 111 16.42 -2.05 -13.33
CA ILE A 111 16.49 -0.59 -13.53
C ILE A 111 16.31 -0.20 -15.01
N ASN A 112 16.99 -0.91 -15.92
CA ASN A 112 16.91 -0.61 -17.35
C ASN A 112 15.47 -0.83 -17.89
N LYS A 113 14.77 -1.88 -17.46
CA LYS A 113 13.38 -2.13 -17.85
C LYS A 113 12.44 -1.08 -17.27
N LEU A 114 12.68 -0.63 -16.05
CA LEU A 114 11.91 0.45 -15.46
C LEU A 114 12.12 1.77 -16.23
N ALA A 115 13.37 2.09 -16.60
CA ALA A 115 13.68 3.28 -17.40
C ALA A 115 13.02 3.23 -18.78
N GLU A 116 13.05 2.07 -19.46
CA GLU A 116 12.38 1.84 -20.73
C GLU A 116 10.85 2.00 -20.61
N ALA A 117 10.25 1.47 -19.52
CA ALA A 117 8.82 1.62 -19.27
C ALA A 117 8.42 3.08 -19.03
N ILE A 118 9.25 3.84 -18.31
CA ILE A 118 9.05 5.28 -18.08
C ILE A 118 9.22 6.06 -19.38
N GLU A 119 10.17 5.70 -20.23
CA GLU A 119 10.36 6.31 -21.54
C GLU A 119 9.14 6.09 -22.43
N ARG A 120 8.67 4.87 -22.56
CA ARG A 120 7.47 4.53 -23.34
C ARG A 120 6.19 5.10 -22.75
N LEU A 121 6.16 5.38 -21.47
CA LEU A 121 5.03 5.89 -20.69
C LEU A 121 3.73 5.09 -20.90
N GLN A 122 3.84 3.77 -21.06
CA GLN A 122 2.68 2.90 -21.07
C GLN A 122 2.10 2.84 -19.67
N THR A 123 0.88 3.34 -19.52
CA THR A 123 0.23 3.45 -18.22
C THR A 123 -1.07 2.67 -18.17
N ARG A 124 -1.38 2.20 -16.95
CA ARG A 124 -2.69 1.69 -16.57
C ARG A 124 -3.31 2.63 -15.55
N THR A 125 -4.55 2.98 -15.73
CA THR A 125 -5.31 3.70 -14.70
C THR A 125 -5.84 2.70 -13.70
N ILE A 126 -5.63 2.99 -12.42
CA ILE A 126 -6.07 2.14 -11.31
C ILE A 126 -6.88 2.91 -10.30
N ASP A 127 -7.64 2.18 -9.53
CA ASP A 127 -8.39 2.69 -8.40
C ASP A 127 -7.48 2.91 -7.19
N VAL A 128 -7.94 3.70 -6.24
CA VAL A 128 -7.29 3.93 -4.94
C VAL A 128 -8.35 3.79 -3.86
N GLY A 129 -8.04 3.08 -2.79
CA GLY A 129 -8.91 3.02 -1.63
C GLY A 129 -8.72 4.24 -0.72
N ASP A 130 -9.79 4.64 -0.04
CA ASP A 130 -9.81 5.74 0.94
C ASP A 130 -10.41 5.23 2.25
N ALA A 131 -9.61 5.17 3.29
CA ALA A 131 -9.99 4.74 4.62
C ALA A 131 -10.06 5.96 5.56
N GLY A 132 -11.17 6.69 5.52
CA GLY A 132 -11.36 7.86 6.37
C GLY A 132 -10.40 9.02 6.10
N GLY A 133 -9.99 9.22 4.86
CA GLY A 133 -9.03 10.25 4.42
C GLY A 133 -7.60 9.73 4.22
N GLN A 134 -7.29 8.51 4.66
CA GLN A 134 -6.02 7.84 4.38
C GLN A 134 -6.15 7.02 3.09
N LEU A 135 -5.43 7.43 2.06
CA LEU A 135 -5.40 6.71 0.78
C LEU A 135 -4.52 5.45 0.87
N PHE A 136 -4.95 4.39 0.18
CA PHE A 136 -4.16 3.16 0.07
C PHE A 136 -4.24 2.57 -1.34
N THR A 137 -3.15 1.94 -1.75
CA THR A 137 -3.03 1.31 -3.07
C THR A 137 -3.16 -0.21 -3.02
N LEU A 138 -2.79 -0.82 -1.91
CA LEU A 138 -2.80 -2.27 -1.72
C LEU A 138 -4.04 -2.73 -0.97
N MET A 139 -4.13 -2.39 0.32
CA MET A 139 -5.18 -2.91 1.17
C MET A 139 -5.36 -2.14 2.48
N ALA A 140 -6.56 -2.23 3.05
CA ALA A 140 -6.83 -1.90 4.44
C ALA A 140 -7.29 -3.15 5.21
N SER A 141 -7.12 -3.18 6.52
CA SER A 141 -7.61 -4.27 7.36
C SER A 141 -8.01 -3.82 8.75
N ALA A 142 -8.82 -4.68 9.40
CA ALA A 142 -9.18 -4.60 10.79
C ALA A 142 -9.07 -5.99 11.43
N GLY A 143 -8.66 -6.04 12.70
CA GLY A 143 -8.51 -7.29 13.42
C GLY A 143 -7.04 -7.59 13.78
N PHE A 144 -6.63 -8.85 13.79
CA PHE A 144 -5.29 -9.24 14.20
C PHE A 144 -4.16 -8.58 13.41
N ASP A 145 -4.35 -8.43 12.10
CA ASP A 145 -3.35 -7.82 11.21
C ASP A 145 -3.09 -6.35 11.59
N SER A 146 -4.13 -5.56 11.75
CA SER A 146 -4.02 -4.15 12.17
C SER A 146 -3.45 -4.00 13.60
N GLU A 147 -3.75 -4.93 14.49
CA GLU A 147 -3.13 -4.98 15.82
C GLU A 147 -1.62 -5.20 15.73
N VAL A 148 -1.16 -6.11 14.86
CA VAL A 148 0.28 -6.33 14.62
C VAL A 148 0.93 -5.06 14.08
N VAL A 149 0.32 -4.41 13.09
CA VAL A 149 0.82 -3.15 12.51
C VAL A 149 0.94 -2.07 13.58
N GLN A 150 -0.09 -1.89 14.41
CA GLN A 150 -0.08 -0.90 15.49
C GLN A 150 1.03 -1.18 16.52
N ARG A 151 1.23 -2.44 16.91
CA ARG A 151 2.31 -2.82 17.84
C ARG A 151 3.70 -2.63 17.24
N VAL A 152 3.86 -2.91 15.95
CA VAL A 152 5.12 -2.66 15.24
C VAL A 152 5.41 -1.16 15.18
N ASP A 153 4.41 -0.34 14.88
CA ASP A 153 4.57 1.12 14.85
C ASP A 153 4.89 1.69 16.24
N ALA A 154 4.17 1.27 17.27
CA ALA A 154 4.46 1.66 18.65
C ALA A 154 5.89 1.26 19.08
N TRP A 155 6.33 0.06 18.71
CA TRP A 155 7.71 -0.39 18.97
C TRP A 155 8.75 0.46 18.21
N ARG A 156 8.49 0.82 16.96
CA ARG A 156 9.36 1.71 16.17
C ARG A 156 9.52 3.07 16.83
N ARG A 157 8.42 3.67 17.28
CA ARG A 157 8.44 4.97 17.98
C ARG A 157 9.20 4.89 19.31
N ALA A 158 8.99 3.85 20.11
CA ALA A 158 9.63 3.64 21.41
C ALA A 158 11.15 3.41 21.30
N THR A 159 11.65 2.85 20.19
CA THR A 159 13.08 2.56 20.00
C THR A 159 13.90 3.74 19.43
N GLY A 160 13.33 4.96 19.43
CA GLY A 160 14.03 6.21 19.09
C GLY A 160 14.30 6.40 17.60
N GLY A 161 13.58 5.71 16.74
CA GLY A 161 13.54 6.00 15.32
C GLY A 161 12.36 6.93 15.03
N ASN A 162 12.57 7.95 14.19
CA ASN A 162 11.47 8.78 13.62
C ASN A 162 10.55 7.95 12.70
N GLY A 163 10.03 6.81 13.15
CA GLY A 163 9.11 5.94 12.42
C GLY A 163 9.65 5.27 11.14
N LEU A 164 10.80 5.71 10.66
CA LEU A 164 11.27 5.53 9.28
C LEU A 164 12.49 4.60 9.14
N LYS A 165 13.01 4.03 10.25
CA LYS A 165 14.13 3.07 10.15
C LYS A 165 13.64 1.76 9.51
N ARG A 166 14.44 1.24 8.58
CA ARG A 166 14.22 -0.06 7.95
C ARG A 166 14.06 -1.15 9.01
N VAL A 167 12.88 -1.71 9.11
CA VAL A 167 12.58 -2.83 9.99
C VAL A 167 12.93 -4.12 9.26
N SER A 168 13.83 -4.92 9.83
CA SER A 168 14.11 -6.24 9.27
C SER A 168 12.91 -7.17 9.49
N ARG A 169 12.76 -8.21 8.66
CA ARG A 169 11.71 -9.23 8.85
C ARG A 169 11.75 -9.85 10.26
N ILE A 170 12.92 -9.99 10.85
CA ILE A 170 13.12 -10.55 12.20
C ILE A 170 12.55 -9.61 13.27
N SER A 171 12.60 -8.29 13.06
CA SER A 171 12.07 -7.32 14.01
C SER A 171 10.55 -7.37 14.20
N TYR A 172 9.83 -7.96 13.25
CA TYR A 172 8.40 -8.21 13.36
C TYR A 172 8.07 -9.39 14.28
N ALA A 173 9.02 -10.28 14.55
CA ALA A 173 8.74 -11.48 15.34
C ALA A 173 8.23 -11.16 16.76
N LYS A 174 8.85 -10.20 17.46
CA LYS A 174 8.44 -9.83 18.83
C LYS A 174 7.03 -9.19 18.87
N PRO A 175 6.69 -8.18 18.07
CA PRO A 175 5.33 -7.65 17.97
C PRO A 175 4.29 -8.70 17.58
N ILE A 176 4.60 -9.59 16.62
CA ILE A 176 3.70 -10.68 16.22
C ILE A 176 3.43 -11.63 17.38
N VAL A 177 4.48 -12.11 18.06
CA VAL A 177 4.31 -13.00 19.23
C VAL A 177 3.52 -12.32 20.33
N SER A 178 3.80 -11.03 20.62
CA SER A 178 3.04 -10.25 21.58
C SER A 178 1.56 -10.10 21.17
N ALA A 179 1.27 -9.92 19.88
CA ALA A 179 -0.10 -9.90 19.38
C ALA A 179 -0.77 -11.27 19.51
N LEU A 180 -0.09 -12.35 19.16
CA LEU A 180 -0.62 -13.72 19.26
C LEU A 180 -1.07 -14.10 20.66
N THR A 181 -0.35 -13.63 21.70
CA THR A 181 -0.62 -13.98 23.10
C THR A 181 -1.60 -13.04 23.80
N GLY A 182 -1.75 -11.80 23.33
CA GLY A 182 -2.54 -10.76 24.03
C GLY A 182 -3.76 -10.25 23.27
N TYR A 183 -3.97 -10.65 22.02
CA TYR A 183 -5.09 -10.16 21.22
C TYR A 183 -6.42 -10.83 21.62
N ARG A 184 -7.44 -10.01 21.86
CA ARG A 184 -8.73 -10.46 22.36
C ARG A 184 -9.77 -10.76 21.27
N TYR A 185 -9.39 -10.65 19.99
CA TYR A 185 -10.25 -10.88 18.82
C TYR A 185 -11.61 -10.18 18.92
N PRO A 186 -11.65 -8.85 19.02
CA PRO A 186 -12.90 -8.11 19.02
C PRO A 186 -13.70 -8.41 17.76
N SER A 187 -15.01 -8.40 17.89
CA SER A 187 -15.91 -8.61 16.77
C SER A 187 -15.84 -7.43 15.80
N VAL A 188 -15.66 -7.71 14.51
CA VAL A 188 -15.65 -6.73 13.42
C VAL A 188 -16.88 -7.00 12.55
N THR A 189 -17.75 -6.03 12.38
CA THR A 189 -18.87 -6.08 11.46
C THR A 189 -18.53 -5.26 10.22
N LEU A 190 -18.50 -5.92 9.08
CA LEU A 190 -18.35 -5.32 7.76
C LEU A 190 -19.71 -5.23 7.10
N THR A 191 -20.10 -4.03 6.67
CA THR A 191 -21.32 -3.78 5.91
C THR A 191 -20.99 -3.27 4.52
N ALA A 192 -21.46 -3.95 3.49
CA ALA A 192 -21.27 -3.62 2.08
C ALA A 192 -22.56 -3.89 1.31
N ASP A 193 -23.03 -2.93 0.51
CA ASP A 193 -24.25 -3.04 -0.32
C ASP A 193 -25.49 -3.51 0.48
N GLY A 194 -25.63 -3.05 1.72
CA GLY A 194 -26.75 -3.42 2.60
C GLY A 194 -26.63 -4.80 3.26
N GLN A 195 -25.57 -5.55 2.97
CA GLN A 195 -25.29 -6.82 3.62
C GLN A 195 -24.24 -6.65 4.72
N SER A 196 -24.50 -7.22 5.89
CA SER A 196 -23.56 -7.18 7.02
C SER A 196 -23.01 -8.57 7.30
N VAL A 197 -21.70 -8.63 7.52
CA VAL A 197 -20.98 -9.85 7.90
C VAL A 197 -20.12 -9.55 9.11
N THR A 198 -20.28 -10.35 10.16
CA THR A 198 -19.50 -10.23 11.39
C THR A 198 -18.42 -11.32 11.45
N GLY A 199 -17.23 -10.95 11.87
CA GLY A 199 -16.10 -11.85 12.01
C GLY A 199 -15.00 -11.31 12.93
N ALA A 200 -13.85 -12.00 12.96
CA ALA A 200 -12.71 -11.64 13.78
C ALA A 200 -11.65 -10.82 12.99
N HIS A 201 -11.67 -10.92 11.66
CA HIS A 201 -10.70 -10.25 10.79
C HIS A 201 -11.40 -9.82 9.51
N ALA A 202 -11.24 -8.55 9.13
CA ALA A 202 -11.72 -8.01 7.86
C ALA A 202 -10.54 -7.46 7.07
N PHE A 203 -10.49 -7.79 5.77
CA PHE A 203 -9.52 -7.29 4.82
C PHE A 203 -10.23 -6.67 3.64
N ILE A 204 -9.75 -5.55 3.16
CA ILE A 204 -10.27 -4.81 2.02
C ILE A 204 -9.11 -4.57 1.06
N PHE A 205 -9.19 -5.10 -0.15
CA PHE A 205 -8.12 -5.09 -1.15
C PHE A 205 -8.48 -4.22 -2.34
N ASN A 206 -7.55 -3.38 -2.76
CA ASN A 206 -7.46 -2.82 -4.10
C ASN A 206 -6.53 -3.69 -4.97
N ILE A 207 -5.39 -4.11 -4.41
CA ILE A 207 -4.46 -5.06 -5.01
C ILE A 207 -4.40 -6.31 -4.11
N GLY A 208 -4.62 -7.49 -4.68
CA GLY A 208 -4.78 -8.72 -3.92
C GLY A 208 -3.52 -9.31 -3.28
N ARG A 209 -2.37 -8.64 -3.41
CA ARG A 209 -1.09 -9.07 -2.81
C ARG A 209 -1.03 -8.74 -1.33
N TYR A 210 -0.38 -9.63 -0.60
CA TYR A 210 -0.13 -9.51 0.83
C TYR A 210 1.32 -9.88 1.16
N GLY A 211 1.82 -9.42 2.30
CA GLY A 211 3.17 -9.67 2.74
C GLY A 211 3.56 -11.16 2.74
N GLY A 212 4.85 -11.46 2.57
CA GLY A 212 5.36 -12.82 2.50
C GLY A 212 5.03 -13.56 1.20
N GLY A 213 4.70 -12.86 0.12
CA GLY A 213 4.34 -13.44 -1.17
C GLY A 213 2.93 -14.05 -1.23
N LEU A 214 2.10 -13.78 -0.22
CA LEU A 214 0.72 -14.26 -0.18
C LEU A 214 -0.17 -13.46 -1.14
N ARG A 215 -1.29 -14.06 -1.54
CA ARG A 215 -2.35 -13.43 -2.31
C ARG A 215 -3.69 -13.73 -1.65
N ILE A 216 -4.10 -12.87 -0.72
CA ILE A 216 -5.35 -13.03 0.04
C ILE A 216 -6.52 -12.54 -0.81
N GLY A 217 -6.43 -11.35 -1.41
CA GLY A 217 -7.41 -10.82 -2.35
C GLY A 217 -7.30 -11.51 -3.71
N ALA A 218 -7.69 -12.79 -3.82
CA ALA A 218 -7.43 -13.61 -5.00
C ALA A 218 -8.09 -13.08 -6.29
N HIS A 219 -9.17 -12.31 -6.16
CA HIS A 219 -9.97 -11.75 -7.27
C HIS A 219 -9.87 -10.23 -7.36
N ALA A 220 -9.02 -9.60 -6.54
CA ALA A 220 -8.87 -8.15 -6.57
C ALA A 220 -8.28 -7.68 -7.89
N GLU A 221 -8.98 -6.73 -8.50
CA GLU A 221 -8.65 -6.11 -9.78
C GLU A 221 -8.62 -4.59 -9.58
N PRO A 222 -7.45 -3.95 -9.62
CA PRO A 222 -7.29 -2.56 -9.21
C PRO A 222 -7.85 -1.52 -10.19
N SER A 223 -8.68 -1.91 -11.15
CA SER A 223 -9.26 -1.01 -12.16
C SER A 223 -10.70 -1.36 -12.51
N ASP A 224 -11.43 -2.06 -11.65
CA ASP A 224 -12.84 -2.39 -11.86
C ASP A 224 -13.82 -1.45 -11.12
N GLY A 225 -13.29 -0.44 -10.43
CA GLY A 225 -14.08 0.52 -9.65
C GLY A 225 -14.61 -0.04 -8.34
N LEU A 226 -14.07 -1.15 -7.86
CA LEU A 226 -14.54 -1.85 -6.67
C LEU A 226 -13.36 -2.20 -5.74
N LEU A 227 -13.66 -2.41 -4.47
CA LEU A 227 -12.75 -3.00 -3.49
C LEU A 227 -13.22 -4.41 -3.14
N ASP A 228 -12.30 -5.36 -3.17
CA ASP A 228 -12.57 -6.73 -2.73
C ASP A 228 -12.48 -6.82 -1.21
N TRP A 229 -13.52 -7.34 -0.57
CA TRP A 229 -13.50 -7.56 0.87
C TRP A 229 -13.57 -9.03 1.24
N ILE A 230 -12.89 -9.38 2.33
CA ILE A 230 -12.84 -10.75 2.87
C ILE A 230 -12.97 -10.66 4.39
N VAL A 231 -13.90 -11.43 4.95
CA VAL A 231 -14.10 -11.55 6.40
C VAL A 231 -13.85 -12.99 6.84
N PHE A 232 -12.87 -13.16 7.72
CA PHE A 232 -12.61 -14.42 8.43
C PHE A 232 -13.41 -14.42 9.73
N LYS A 233 -14.41 -15.28 9.81
CA LYS A 233 -15.44 -15.21 10.85
C LYS A 233 -14.99 -15.71 12.23
N ARG A 234 -14.09 -16.69 12.28
CA ARG A 234 -13.76 -17.37 13.54
C ARG A 234 -12.52 -16.77 14.21
N PRO A 235 -12.62 -16.42 15.50
CA PRO A 235 -11.49 -15.94 16.28
C PRO A 235 -10.54 -17.08 16.71
N GLY A 236 -9.37 -16.70 17.19
CA GLY A 236 -8.44 -17.59 17.88
C GLY A 236 -7.26 -18.07 17.05
N LEU A 237 -6.16 -18.36 17.75
CA LEU A 237 -4.85 -18.68 17.16
C LEU A 237 -4.89 -19.91 16.24
N VAL A 238 -5.59 -20.97 16.65
CA VAL A 238 -5.69 -22.20 15.84
C VAL A 238 -6.43 -21.91 14.52
N ARG A 239 -7.47 -21.08 14.56
CA ARG A 239 -8.18 -20.65 13.37
C ARG A 239 -7.34 -19.76 12.49
N LEU A 240 -6.60 -18.83 13.08
CA LEU A 240 -5.67 -17.96 12.35
C LEU A 240 -4.59 -18.79 11.62
N ALA A 241 -4.02 -19.79 12.27
CA ALA A 241 -3.05 -20.72 11.65
C ALA A 241 -3.68 -21.53 10.49
N ARG A 242 -4.91 -22.03 10.66
CA ARG A 242 -5.65 -22.73 9.61
C ARG A 242 -5.95 -21.78 8.42
N TYR A 243 -6.36 -20.56 8.68
CA TYR A 243 -6.57 -19.57 7.62
C TYR A 243 -5.27 -19.27 6.87
N GLY A 244 -4.15 -19.04 7.60
CA GLY A 244 -2.85 -18.87 6.99
C GLY A 244 -2.45 -20.01 6.06
N LEU A 245 -2.63 -21.27 6.50
CA LEU A 245 -2.36 -22.45 5.67
C LEU A 245 -3.29 -22.50 4.44
N SER A 246 -4.56 -22.14 4.60
CA SER A 246 -5.52 -22.12 3.47
C SER A 246 -5.22 -21.00 2.47
N VAL A 247 -4.69 -19.86 2.91
CA VAL A 247 -4.19 -18.78 2.04
C VAL A 247 -2.97 -19.26 1.26
N LEU A 248 -1.99 -19.89 1.93
CA LEU A 248 -0.80 -20.45 1.29
C LEU A 248 -1.17 -21.46 0.18
N THR A 249 -2.19 -22.27 0.41
CA THR A 249 -2.69 -23.26 -0.58
C THR A 249 -3.70 -22.67 -1.57
N ARG A 250 -4.00 -21.35 -1.50
CA ARG A 250 -5.00 -20.66 -2.33
C ARG A 250 -6.40 -21.26 -2.27
N ARG A 251 -6.77 -21.86 -1.13
CA ARG A 251 -8.06 -22.52 -0.91
C ARG A 251 -8.95 -21.80 0.10
N HIS A 252 -8.51 -20.65 0.63
CA HIS A 252 -9.20 -19.94 1.71
C HIS A 252 -10.64 -19.54 1.35
N LEU A 253 -10.91 -19.10 0.13
CA LEU A 253 -12.27 -18.72 -0.30
C LEU A 253 -13.25 -19.91 -0.39
N LYS A 254 -12.77 -21.15 -0.24
CA LYS A 254 -13.62 -22.35 -0.22
C LYS A 254 -14.14 -22.72 1.19
N HIS A 255 -13.69 -22.00 2.23
CA HIS A 255 -14.13 -22.27 3.60
C HIS A 255 -15.46 -21.59 3.90
N GLY A 256 -16.42 -22.30 4.47
CA GLY A 256 -17.74 -21.77 4.84
C GLY A 256 -17.73 -20.73 5.97
N ASP A 257 -16.63 -20.60 6.70
CA ASP A 257 -16.40 -19.58 7.72
C ASP A 257 -15.62 -18.35 7.20
N ILE A 258 -15.54 -18.21 5.88
CA ILE A 258 -15.02 -17.02 5.19
C ILE A 258 -16.12 -16.47 4.30
N SER A 259 -16.37 -15.18 4.40
CA SER A 259 -17.23 -14.42 3.48
C SER A 259 -16.39 -13.45 2.68
N TYR A 260 -16.75 -13.23 1.43
CA TYR A 260 -16.05 -12.31 0.54
C TYR A 260 -17.02 -11.70 -0.48
N GLY A 261 -16.64 -10.58 -1.04
CA GLY A 261 -17.41 -9.88 -2.07
C GLY A 261 -16.66 -8.64 -2.56
N LYS A 262 -17.36 -7.81 -3.32
CA LYS A 262 -16.86 -6.53 -3.84
C LYS A 262 -17.84 -5.42 -3.50
N ALA A 263 -17.36 -4.20 -3.28
CA ALA A 263 -18.21 -3.04 -3.08
C ALA A 263 -17.45 -1.73 -3.36
N GLN A 264 -18.19 -0.66 -3.64
CA GLN A 264 -17.62 0.69 -3.73
C GLN A 264 -17.48 1.35 -2.37
N LYS A 265 -18.36 0.98 -1.43
CA LYS A 265 -18.39 1.52 -0.08
C LYS A 265 -18.56 0.42 0.95
N ILE A 266 -17.69 0.42 1.94
CA ILE A 266 -17.63 -0.57 3.00
C ILE A 266 -17.58 0.17 4.33
N THR A 267 -18.48 -0.17 5.25
CA THR A 267 -18.44 0.32 6.62
C THR A 267 -17.92 -0.77 7.55
N LEU A 268 -16.98 -0.42 8.42
CA LEU A 268 -16.45 -1.29 9.46
C LEU A 268 -16.86 -0.75 10.84
N GLU A 269 -17.44 -1.62 11.63
CA GLU A 269 -17.91 -1.31 12.98
C GLU A 269 -17.49 -2.40 13.97
N SER A 270 -17.40 -2.05 15.24
CA SER A 270 -17.16 -2.98 16.34
C SER A 270 -17.89 -2.45 17.60
N GLU A 271 -18.25 -3.34 18.50
CA GLU A 271 -18.73 -2.95 19.84
C GLU A 271 -17.68 -2.16 20.63
N ARG A 272 -16.42 -2.29 20.25
CA ARG A 272 -15.27 -1.56 20.80
C ARG A 272 -14.81 -0.49 19.82
N SER A 273 -14.71 0.74 20.29
CA SER A 273 -14.23 1.89 19.50
C SER A 273 -12.70 1.95 19.35
N ASP A 274 -11.95 1.08 20.03
CA ASP A 274 -10.49 1.05 20.05
C ASP A 274 -9.89 -0.02 19.12
N VAL A 275 -10.70 -0.65 18.26
CA VAL A 275 -10.19 -1.64 17.30
C VAL A 275 -9.43 -0.92 16.20
N PRO A 276 -8.12 -1.19 16.08
CA PRO A 276 -7.27 -0.46 15.15
C PRO A 276 -7.55 -0.83 13.70
N LEU A 277 -7.24 0.12 12.83
CA LEU A 277 -7.22 -0.04 11.39
C LEU A 277 -5.80 0.15 10.87
N GLN A 278 -5.48 -0.48 9.77
CA GLN A 278 -4.27 -0.21 9.00
C GLN A 278 -4.61 -0.04 7.51
N ALA A 279 -3.78 0.73 6.80
CA ALA A 279 -3.80 0.89 5.35
C ALA A 279 -2.37 0.81 4.82
N ASP A 280 -2.10 -0.06 3.84
CA ASP A 280 -0.79 -0.32 3.23
C ASP A 280 0.35 -0.60 4.24
N GLY A 281 0.00 -1.14 5.44
CA GLY A 281 0.95 -1.45 6.50
C GLY A 281 1.24 -0.33 7.48
N ASP A 282 0.50 0.78 7.42
CA ASP A 282 0.57 1.89 8.37
C ASP A 282 -0.74 2.02 9.17
N PRO A 283 -0.68 2.40 10.46
CA PRO A 283 -1.89 2.67 11.24
C PRO A 283 -2.72 3.80 10.62
N CYS A 284 -4.03 3.60 10.48
CA CYS A 284 -4.93 4.60 9.90
C CYS A 284 -6.19 4.85 10.75
N GLY A 285 -6.05 4.89 12.05
CA GLY A 285 -7.15 5.17 12.98
C GLY A 285 -7.77 3.91 13.60
N SER A 286 -9.06 4.02 13.95
CA SER A 286 -9.83 2.95 14.59
C SER A 286 -11.28 2.95 14.08
N MET A 287 -12.03 1.91 14.44
CA MET A 287 -13.46 1.83 14.13
C MET A 287 -14.30 2.76 15.03
N PRO A 288 -15.48 3.21 14.58
CA PRO A 288 -16.08 2.92 13.27
C PRO A 288 -15.42 3.71 12.14
N THR A 289 -15.43 3.15 10.93
CA THR A 289 -14.92 3.85 9.74
C THR A 289 -15.67 3.45 8.48
N THR A 290 -15.63 4.33 7.47
CA THR A 290 -16.09 4.03 6.12
C THR A 290 -14.88 4.02 5.17
N ILE A 291 -14.79 2.96 4.38
CA ILE A 291 -13.80 2.80 3.34
C ILE A 291 -14.51 2.90 1.99
N THR A 292 -13.98 3.71 1.09
CA THR A 292 -14.54 3.90 -0.24
C THR A 292 -13.47 3.69 -1.30
N VAL A 293 -13.89 3.32 -2.51
CA VAL A 293 -13.02 3.35 -3.68
C VAL A 293 -13.06 4.74 -4.30
N ARG A 294 -11.91 5.20 -4.82
CA ARG A 294 -11.79 6.31 -5.77
C ARG A 294 -11.47 5.70 -7.14
N PRO A 295 -12.48 5.51 -8.01
CA PRO A 295 -12.26 4.85 -9.29
C PRO A 295 -11.35 5.65 -10.20
N GLY A 296 -10.42 4.95 -10.87
CA GLY A 296 -9.53 5.54 -11.84
C GLY A 296 -8.62 6.66 -11.30
N ALA A 297 -8.34 6.65 -10.00
CA ALA A 297 -7.70 7.78 -9.32
C ALA A 297 -6.17 7.85 -9.50
N MET A 298 -5.53 6.87 -10.14
CA MET A 298 -4.07 6.89 -10.28
C MET A 298 -3.64 6.27 -11.63
N ARG A 299 -2.66 6.92 -12.30
CA ARG A 299 -2.01 6.37 -13.50
C ARG A 299 -0.69 5.72 -13.12
N VAL A 300 -0.52 4.44 -13.40
CA VAL A 300 0.67 3.67 -13.06
C VAL A 300 1.39 3.23 -14.31
N VAL A 301 2.71 3.44 -14.37
CA VAL A 301 3.58 2.91 -15.43
C VAL A 301 3.57 1.39 -15.36
N ILE A 302 3.49 0.70 -16.50
CA ILE A 302 3.58 -0.76 -16.58
C ILE A 302 4.93 -1.15 -17.17
N ALA A 303 5.69 -2.06 -16.49
CA ALA A 303 7.02 -2.48 -16.90
C ALA A 303 7.13 -4.01 -17.18
#